data_9dc015b45526310dc91b7dddc4f9defc
#
_entry.id   9dc015b45526310dc91b7dddc4f9defc
#
_cell.length_a   1.000
_cell.length_b   1.000
_cell.length_c   1.000
_cell.angle_alpha   90.00
_cell.angle_beta   90.00
_cell.angle_gamma   90.00
#
_symmetry.space_group_name_H-M   'P 1'
#
loop_
_entity.id
_entity.type
_entity.pdbx_description
1 polymer ?
#
loop_
_entity_poly.entity_id
_entity_poly.type
_entity_poly.pdbx_seq_one_letter_code
_entity_poly.pdbx_strand_id
1 'polypeptide(L)'
;MTWQSKSAAIAIAIMAMSLHSNSVQAMPEQGKVVAGQGEIARPDEKTMVINQKTDRLALDWQKFNIAKDEKVHFDQNSKSAIALNRVVGDGRSIIDGSLSAKGHVFVINPNGVLFGKNSSVDVGGLVASTANVTDDDMRNFAQGKGDLGLQIAAGREASVINAGTIKAEGGLVALHATTVENTGTIANEGGQTVLAAAKNLSLAADTAGKLNFTVNGSLANAKALNSGTLQNDGGYLVMTAKSAGDLMSTVVNNTGVIEAKTLHANDKGEILLDGGESGQVEVSGTLDASGTEAGQSAGSIKVIGQKTVVNDGTNLLARGAIDGGKIETSGDVLNLGDNLNIDAKGVNGKAGEWLLDPLEILIQDAQPTQGSMDQTVRTVNEGSGTQITYNDPPSATQNADSTYDSTSWIKTDLITAILKKGTDVTIQAASTSQAASITVNSAIKPKVEGDREATLTLEAQRNITINNEIKADANGGKLNVKLNSDTDGDGVGAVIINADISTNGGTFTSGSGGNVKFDATQKDTKGNTIYEKAMSQQTVDK
;
A
#
# COMPACT_ATOMS: atom_id res chain seq x y z
N MET A 1 40.07 -17.97 -21.56
CA MET A 1 39.16 -18.67 -20.61
C MET A 1 38.00 -17.74 -20.30
N THR A 2 36.90 -17.98 -20.95
CA THR A 2 35.71 -17.14 -20.93
C THR A 2 34.78 -17.60 -19.80
N TRP A 3 34.50 -16.73 -18.84
CA TRP A 3 33.50 -16.97 -17.82
C TRP A 3 32.13 -16.52 -18.37
N GLN A 4 31.25 -17.49 -18.57
CA GLN A 4 29.84 -17.21 -18.89
C GLN A 4 29.06 -17.00 -17.60
N SER A 5 28.41 -15.85 -17.49
CA SER A 5 27.43 -15.53 -16.49
C SER A 5 26.18 -16.39 -16.70
N LYS A 6 25.81 -17.19 -15.70
CA LYS A 6 24.54 -17.92 -15.67
C LYS A 6 23.48 -17.04 -15.03
N SER A 7 22.67 -16.42 -15.86
CA SER A 7 21.39 -15.84 -15.44
C SER A 7 20.44 -16.98 -15.07
N ALA A 8 20.04 -17.05 -13.82
CA ALA A 8 18.99 -17.96 -13.36
C ALA A 8 17.63 -17.37 -13.75
N ALA A 9 17.11 -17.79 -14.90
CA ALA A 9 15.72 -17.57 -15.25
C ALA A 9 14.88 -18.54 -14.41
N ILE A 10 14.02 -18.02 -13.54
CA ILE A 10 12.98 -18.81 -12.87
C ILE A 10 11.95 -19.16 -13.94
N ALA A 11 12.03 -20.35 -14.46
CA ALA A 11 11.04 -20.93 -15.36
C ALA A 11 9.82 -21.34 -14.51
N ILE A 12 8.72 -20.61 -14.63
CA ILE A 12 7.40 -21.05 -14.17
C ILE A 12 7.02 -22.22 -15.06
N ALA A 13 7.07 -23.42 -14.52
CA ALA A 13 6.61 -24.62 -15.19
C ALA A 13 5.07 -24.59 -15.31
N ILE A 14 4.57 -24.09 -16.44
CA ILE A 14 3.18 -24.32 -16.84
C ILE A 14 3.08 -25.77 -17.24
N MET A 15 2.55 -26.59 -16.36
CA MET A 15 2.17 -27.96 -16.69
C MET A 15 0.95 -27.90 -17.62
N ALA A 16 1.18 -28.03 -18.91
CA ALA A 16 0.13 -28.24 -19.89
C ALA A 16 -0.50 -29.61 -19.66
N MET A 17 -1.54 -29.66 -18.82
CA MET A 17 -2.43 -30.84 -18.82
C MET A 17 -3.28 -30.77 -20.09
N SER A 18 -3.15 -31.80 -20.91
CA SER A 18 -3.98 -32.09 -22.07
C SER A 18 -5.46 -32.11 -21.66
N LEU A 19 -6.18 -31.04 -22.03
CA LEU A 19 -7.62 -30.94 -21.87
C LEU A 19 -8.31 -31.88 -22.84
N HIS A 20 -8.75 -33.02 -22.33
CA HIS A 20 -9.88 -33.71 -22.94
C HIS A 20 -11.11 -32.83 -22.67
N SER A 21 -11.69 -32.29 -23.74
CA SER A 21 -12.92 -31.52 -23.71
C SER A 21 -14.13 -32.42 -23.45
N ASN A 22 -14.29 -32.85 -22.21
CA ASN A 22 -15.61 -33.13 -21.70
C ASN A 22 -16.18 -31.78 -21.28
N SER A 23 -17.27 -31.37 -21.92
CA SER A 23 -18.07 -30.25 -21.46
C SER A 23 -18.64 -30.59 -20.08
N VAL A 24 -17.87 -30.36 -19.06
CA VAL A 24 -18.34 -30.48 -17.68
C VAL A 24 -19.29 -29.32 -17.49
N GLN A 25 -20.58 -29.58 -17.46
CA GLN A 25 -21.58 -28.70 -16.88
C GLN A 25 -21.11 -28.33 -15.47
N ALA A 26 -20.75 -27.11 -15.23
CA ALA A 26 -20.11 -26.69 -13.99
C ALA A 26 -20.99 -25.71 -13.18
N MET A 27 -22.31 -25.73 -13.43
CA MET A 27 -23.28 -24.99 -12.61
C MET A 27 -23.13 -25.36 -11.14
N PRO A 28 -23.47 -24.43 -10.20
CA PRO A 28 -23.52 -24.75 -8.78
C PRO A 28 -24.39 -25.99 -8.51
N GLU A 29 -23.87 -26.92 -7.70
CA GLU A 29 -24.49 -28.23 -7.46
C GLU A 29 -25.04 -28.33 -6.04
N GLN A 30 -26.18 -29.03 -5.92
CA GLN A 30 -26.83 -29.38 -4.65
C GLN A 30 -27.05 -28.18 -3.70
N GLY A 31 -27.52 -27.07 -4.26
CA GLY A 31 -27.84 -25.87 -3.49
C GLY A 31 -28.97 -26.12 -2.50
N LYS A 32 -28.78 -25.68 -1.25
CA LYS A 32 -29.78 -25.77 -0.19
C LYS A 32 -29.86 -24.46 0.58
N VAL A 33 -31.05 -23.92 0.71
CA VAL A 33 -31.28 -22.78 1.60
C VAL A 33 -31.13 -23.26 3.05
N VAL A 34 -30.22 -22.66 3.79
CA VAL A 34 -29.94 -22.96 5.21
C VAL A 34 -30.69 -22.01 6.12
N ALA A 35 -30.75 -20.72 5.75
CA ALA A 35 -31.48 -19.71 6.50
C ALA A 35 -31.89 -18.54 5.59
N GLY A 36 -32.91 -17.79 6.00
CA GLY A 36 -33.63 -16.84 5.14
C GLY A 36 -34.65 -17.53 4.25
N GLN A 37 -35.14 -16.81 3.24
CA GLN A 37 -36.13 -17.32 2.29
C GLN A 37 -35.65 -17.04 0.85
N GLY A 38 -35.62 -18.09 0.05
CA GLY A 38 -35.25 -18.02 -1.36
C GLY A 38 -35.55 -19.31 -2.09
N GLU A 39 -35.43 -19.28 -3.41
CA GLU A 39 -35.72 -20.40 -4.30
C GLU A 39 -34.63 -20.46 -5.37
N ILE A 40 -34.15 -21.67 -5.67
CA ILE A 40 -33.16 -21.94 -6.73
C ILE A 40 -33.92 -22.44 -7.95
N ALA A 41 -33.89 -21.71 -9.04
CA ALA A 41 -34.53 -22.06 -10.31
C ALA A 41 -33.45 -22.27 -11.40
N ARG A 42 -33.73 -23.18 -12.32
CA ARG A 42 -32.93 -23.41 -13.54
C ARG A 42 -33.85 -23.24 -14.75
N PRO A 43 -34.02 -22.02 -15.28
CA PRO A 43 -34.89 -21.77 -16.44
C PRO A 43 -34.41 -22.47 -17.71
N ASP A 44 -33.10 -22.71 -17.85
CA ASP A 44 -32.48 -23.47 -18.92
C ASP A 44 -31.20 -24.18 -18.45
N GLU A 45 -30.54 -24.90 -19.36
CA GLU A 45 -29.34 -25.68 -19.06
C GLU A 45 -28.11 -24.84 -18.65
N LYS A 46 -28.07 -23.57 -19.04
CA LYS A 46 -26.93 -22.65 -18.83
C LYS A 46 -27.23 -21.51 -17.86
N THR A 47 -28.44 -21.45 -17.34
CA THR A 47 -28.86 -20.35 -16.47
C THR A 47 -29.39 -20.88 -15.14
N MET A 48 -28.89 -20.32 -14.05
CA MET A 48 -29.42 -20.51 -12.70
C MET A 48 -29.85 -19.17 -12.14
N VAL A 49 -31.02 -19.11 -11.53
CA VAL A 49 -31.56 -17.95 -10.86
C VAL A 49 -31.83 -18.29 -9.40
N ILE A 50 -31.27 -17.51 -8.50
CA ILE A 50 -31.55 -17.57 -7.06
C ILE A 50 -32.48 -16.42 -6.71
N ASN A 51 -33.78 -16.72 -6.55
CA ASN A 51 -34.81 -15.75 -6.15
C ASN A 51 -34.72 -15.52 -4.65
N GLN A 52 -34.04 -14.46 -4.23
CA GLN A 52 -33.91 -14.10 -2.81
C GLN A 52 -35.09 -13.26 -2.36
N LYS A 53 -35.82 -13.73 -1.32
CA LYS A 53 -37.04 -13.09 -0.79
C LYS A 53 -36.79 -12.29 0.49
N THR A 54 -35.70 -12.60 1.22
CA THR A 54 -35.32 -11.90 2.47
C THR A 54 -34.06 -11.06 2.22
N ASP A 55 -33.84 -10.03 3.02
CA ASP A 55 -32.65 -9.17 2.90
C ASP A 55 -31.31 -9.96 3.03
N ARG A 56 -31.34 -11.04 3.80
CA ARG A 56 -30.21 -11.94 3.96
C ARG A 56 -30.64 -13.37 3.68
N LEU A 57 -29.89 -14.04 2.83
CA LEU A 57 -30.09 -15.43 2.43
C LEU A 57 -28.78 -16.21 2.63
N ALA A 58 -28.86 -17.36 3.26
CA ALA A 58 -27.74 -18.26 3.47
C ALA A 58 -27.99 -19.59 2.76
N LEU A 59 -27.02 -20.00 1.91
CA LEU A 59 -27.09 -21.22 1.10
C LEU A 59 -25.83 -22.06 1.29
N ASP A 60 -26.03 -23.39 1.33
CA ASP A 60 -24.97 -24.37 1.18
C ASP A 60 -24.95 -24.93 -0.24
N TRP A 61 -23.74 -25.18 -0.73
CA TRP A 61 -23.49 -25.76 -2.02
C TRP A 61 -22.47 -26.91 -1.91
N GLN A 62 -22.70 -27.99 -2.63
CA GLN A 62 -21.65 -29.02 -2.75
C GLN A 62 -20.52 -28.52 -3.66
N LYS A 63 -20.84 -27.78 -4.72
CA LYS A 63 -19.91 -27.07 -5.59
C LYS A 63 -20.53 -25.75 -6.01
N PHE A 64 -19.70 -24.70 -6.09
CA PHE A 64 -20.11 -23.40 -6.63
C PHE A 64 -19.19 -23.05 -7.78
N ASN A 65 -19.48 -23.60 -8.96
CA ASN A 65 -18.77 -23.36 -10.20
C ASN A 65 -19.70 -22.71 -11.22
N ILE A 66 -19.12 -21.94 -12.16
CA ILE A 66 -19.83 -21.34 -13.29
C ILE A 66 -18.92 -21.47 -14.50
N ALA A 67 -19.27 -22.29 -15.48
CA ALA A 67 -18.49 -22.44 -16.69
C ALA A 67 -18.62 -21.21 -17.60
N LYS A 68 -17.72 -21.05 -18.56
CA LYS A 68 -17.58 -19.87 -19.44
C LYS A 68 -18.90 -19.38 -20.06
N ASP A 69 -19.79 -20.29 -20.47
CA ASP A 69 -21.05 -19.95 -21.13
C ASP A 69 -22.27 -20.02 -20.18
N GLU A 70 -22.03 -20.21 -18.90
CA GLU A 70 -23.07 -20.33 -17.89
C GLU A 70 -23.29 -19.03 -17.13
N LYS A 71 -24.49 -18.87 -16.60
CA LYS A 71 -24.92 -17.67 -15.88
C LYS A 71 -25.58 -18.03 -14.55
N VAL A 72 -25.12 -17.39 -13.48
CA VAL A 72 -25.79 -17.42 -12.18
C VAL A 72 -26.23 -16.01 -11.85
N HIS A 73 -27.53 -15.86 -11.60
CA HIS A 73 -28.13 -14.57 -11.25
C HIS A 73 -28.83 -14.64 -9.89
N PHE A 74 -28.51 -13.71 -9.00
CA PHE A 74 -29.22 -13.52 -7.75
C PHE A 74 -30.28 -12.41 -7.96
N ASP A 75 -31.55 -12.80 -8.06
CA ASP A 75 -32.67 -11.87 -8.11
C ASP A 75 -32.96 -11.38 -6.70
N GLN A 76 -32.58 -10.14 -6.42
CA GLN A 76 -32.59 -9.51 -5.10
C GLN A 76 -33.41 -8.23 -5.11
N ASN A 77 -34.18 -8.02 -4.06
CA ASN A 77 -35.10 -6.87 -3.94
C ASN A 77 -34.38 -5.54 -3.71
N SER A 78 -33.16 -5.54 -3.14
CA SER A 78 -32.47 -4.30 -2.78
C SER A 78 -30.96 -4.40 -3.06
N LYS A 79 -30.28 -3.23 -3.16
CA LYS A 79 -28.82 -3.14 -3.24
C LYS A 79 -28.13 -3.58 -1.93
N SER A 80 -28.82 -3.52 -0.80
CA SER A 80 -28.33 -3.97 0.51
C SER A 80 -28.59 -5.45 0.81
N ALA A 81 -29.31 -6.16 -0.06
CA ALA A 81 -29.54 -7.60 0.10
C ALA A 81 -28.21 -8.37 -0.02
N ILE A 82 -28.06 -9.41 0.80
CA ILE A 82 -26.82 -10.21 0.84
C ILE A 82 -27.18 -11.69 0.71
N ALA A 83 -26.54 -12.37 -0.25
CA ALA A 83 -26.57 -13.83 -0.40
C ALA A 83 -25.24 -14.43 0.05
N LEU A 84 -25.23 -15.17 1.15
CA LEU A 84 -24.06 -15.89 1.66
C LEU A 84 -24.07 -17.32 1.12
N ASN A 85 -23.11 -17.65 0.26
CA ASN A 85 -22.95 -18.94 -0.37
C ASN A 85 -21.73 -19.65 0.24
N ARG A 86 -22.00 -20.67 1.08
CA ARG A 86 -20.97 -21.52 1.67
C ARG A 86 -20.82 -22.79 0.85
N VAL A 87 -19.59 -23.11 0.45
CA VAL A 87 -19.27 -24.39 -0.22
C VAL A 87 -18.83 -25.41 0.82
N VAL A 88 -19.55 -26.53 0.87
CA VAL A 88 -19.31 -27.62 1.84
C VAL A 88 -18.58 -28.82 1.24
N GLY A 89 -18.38 -28.85 -0.09
CA GLY A 89 -17.63 -29.90 -0.77
C GLY A 89 -16.12 -29.63 -0.80
N ASP A 90 -15.35 -30.57 -1.33
CA ASP A 90 -13.89 -30.56 -1.26
C ASP A 90 -13.19 -29.82 -2.41
N GLY A 91 -13.94 -29.37 -3.42
CA GLY A 91 -13.39 -28.69 -4.60
C GLY A 91 -13.30 -27.18 -4.41
N ARG A 92 -12.30 -26.55 -5.04
CA ARG A 92 -12.28 -25.07 -5.18
C ARG A 92 -13.43 -24.61 -6.07
N SER A 93 -13.89 -23.38 -5.86
CA SER A 93 -14.84 -22.73 -6.77
C SER A 93 -14.13 -22.18 -7.99
N ILE A 94 -14.62 -22.49 -9.19
CA ILE A 94 -14.13 -21.95 -10.46
C ILE A 94 -15.29 -21.20 -11.12
N ILE A 95 -15.18 -19.87 -11.17
CA ILE A 95 -16.15 -18.97 -11.77
C ILE A 95 -15.52 -18.42 -13.05
N ASP A 96 -15.85 -19.01 -14.20
CA ASP A 96 -15.32 -18.61 -15.52
C ASP A 96 -16.44 -18.08 -16.45
N GLY A 97 -17.67 -18.04 -15.95
CA GLY A 97 -18.87 -17.51 -16.61
C GLY A 97 -19.38 -16.22 -15.95
N SER A 98 -20.71 -15.97 -16.06
CA SER A 98 -21.34 -14.77 -15.57
C SER A 98 -21.93 -14.99 -14.17
N LEU A 99 -21.61 -14.09 -13.24
CA LEU A 99 -22.21 -13.98 -11.93
C LEU A 99 -22.79 -12.57 -11.76
N SER A 100 -24.08 -12.46 -11.51
CA SER A 100 -24.72 -11.14 -11.38
C SER A 100 -25.70 -11.06 -10.21
N ALA A 101 -25.82 -9.85 -9.63
CA ALA A 101 -26.72 -9.56 -8.55
C ALA A 101 -26.94 -8.05 -8.41
N LYS A 102 -28.11 -7.64 -7.91
CA LYS A 102 -28.35 -6.24 -7.56
C LYS A 102 -27.65 -5.82 -6.27
N GLY A 103 -27.58 -6.72 -5.29
CA GLY A 103 -26.94 -6.53 -4.00
C GLY A 103 -25.61 -7.29 -3.89
N HIS A 104 -25.34 -7.81 -2.71
CA HIS A 104 -24.06 -8.43 -2.39
C HIS A 104 -24.12 -9.96 -2.54
N VAL A 105 -23.04 -10.53 -3.10
CA VAL A 105 -22.83 -11.98 -3.17
C VAL A 105 -21.56 -12.34 -2.41
N PHE A 106 -21.70 -13.22 -1.41
CA PHE A 106 -20.58 -13.76 -0.66
C PHE A 106 -20.35 -15.21 -1.09
N VAL A 107 -19.12 -15.54 -1.49
CA VAL A 107 -18.69 -16.89 -1.87
C VAL A 107 -17.62 -17.33 -0.90
N ILE A 108 -17.96 -18.26 -0.02
CA ILE A 108 -17.07 -18.77 1.01
C ILE A 108 -16.71 -20.20 0.69
N ASN A 109 -15.47 -20.44 0.34
CA ASN A 109 -14.97 -21.78 0.02
C ASN A 109 -13.58 -22.01 0.62
N PRO A 110 -13.45 -22.82 1.69
CA PRO A 110 -12.16 -23.11 2.30
C PRO A 110 -11.10 -23.71 1.37
N ASN A 111 -11.49 -24.24 0.21
CA ASN A 111 -10.59 -24.85 -0.76
C ASN A 111 -10.13 -23.88 -1.85
N GLY A 112 -10.60 -22.63 -1.82
CA GLY A 112 -10.21 -21.57 -2.74
C GLY A 112 -11.31 -21.11 -3.69
N VAL A 113 -11.13 -19.92 -4.26
CA VAL A 113 -12.01 -19.32 -5.27
C VAL A 113 -11.15 -18.78 -6.41
N LEU A 114 -11.48 -19.17 -7.64
CA LEU A 114 -10.88 -18.64 -8.86
C LEU A 114 -11.95 -17.98 -9.72
N PHE A 115 -11.82 -16.69 -9.96
CA PHE A 115 -12.50 -15.99 -11.05
C PHE A 115 -11.59 -16.13 -12.29
N GLY A 116 -12.02 -16.96 -13.25
CA GLY A 116 -11.26 -17.28 -14.45
C GLY A 116 -11.21 -16.09 -15.42
N LYS A 117 -10.37 -16.19 -16.42
CA LYS A 117 -10.15 -15.09 -17.40
C LYS A 117 -11.40 -14.69 -18.21
N ASN A 118 -12.39 -15.58 -18.31
CA ASN A 118 -13.64 -15.31 -18.98
C ASN A 118 -14.75 -14.86 -18.00
N SER A 119 -14.46 -14.83 -16.68
CA SER A 119 -15.45 -14.43 -15.70
C SER A 119 -15.89 -12.99 -15.86
N SER A 120 -17.18 -12.78 -15.75
CA SER A 120 -17.83 -11.49 -15.70
C SER A 120 -18.72 -11.43 -14.47
N VAL A 121 -18.23 -10.80 -13.43
CA VAL A 121 -18.97 -10.57 -12.19
C VAL A 121 -19.50 -9.14 -12.21
N ASP A 122 -20.83 -8.98 -12.05
CA ASP A 122 -21.51 -7.69 -12.00
C ASP A 122 -22.50 -7.70 -10.85
N VAL A 123 -22.13 -7.09 -9.73
CA VAL A 123 -22.83 -7.19 -8.45
C VAL A 123 -22.82 -5.88 -7.69
N GLY A 124 -23.72 -5.69 -6.73
CA GLY A 124 -23.65 -4.54 -5.82
C GLY A 124 -22.43 -4.59 -4.89
N GLY A 125 -21.95 -5.78 -4.54
CA GLY A 125 -20.71 -6.04 -3.81
C GLY A 125 -20.37 -7.53 -3.79
N LEU A 126 -19.10 -7.84 -3.55
CA LEU A 126 -18.56 -9.20 -3.59
C LEU A 126 -17.69 -9.47 -2.37
N VAL A 127 -17.91 -10.60 -1.70
CA VAL A 127 -16.92 -11.15 -0.76
C VAL A 127 -16.56 -12.55 -1.21
N ALA A 128 -15.29 -12.79 -1.53
CA ALA A 128 -14.76 -14.12 -1.81
C ALA A 128 -13.73 -14.49 -0.73
N SER A 129 -13.95 -15.59 -0.02
CA SER A 129 -13.10 -15.94 1.12
C SER A 129 -12.82 -17.44 1.21
N THR A 130 -11.62 -17.77 1.71
CA THR A 130 -11.23 -19.14 2.07
C THR A 130 -11.44 -19.45 3.57
N ALA A 131 -12.18 -18.61 4.26
CA ALA A 131 -12.54 -18.81 5.65
C ALA A 131 -13.51 -19.98 5.86
N ASN A 132 -13.62 -20.41 7.11
CA ASN A 132 -14.73 -21.27 7.56
C ASN A 132 -15.87 -20.40 8.10
N VAL A 133 -17.08 -20.86 7.86
CA VAL A 133 -18.32 -20.32 8.42
C VAL A 133 -19.13 -21.48 9.00
N THR A 134 -19.52 -21.38 10.26
CA THR A 134 -20.29 -22.42 10.94
C THR A 134 -21.79 -22.31 10.63
N ASP A 135 -22.55 -23.34 11.00
CA ASP A 135 -24.02 -23.31 10.87
C ASP A 135 -24.67 -22.23 11.74
N ASP A 136 -24.04 -21.95 12.90
CA ASP A 136 -24.51 -20.87 13.77
C ASP A 136 -24.23 -19.50 13.12
N ASP A 137 -23.07 -19.30 12.50
CA ASP A 137 -22.76 -18.07 11.75
C ASP A 137 -23.75 -17.87 10.60
N MET A 138 -24.08 -18.92 9.85
CA MET A 138 -25.06 -18.87 8.76
C MET A 138 -26.45 -18.44 9.28
N ARG A 139 -26.88 -18.98 10.42
CA ARG A 139 -28.16 -18.63 11.03
C ARG A 139 -28.16 -17.21 11.59
N ASN A 140 -27.12 -16.83 12.33
CA ASN A 140 -26.98 -15.48 12.90
C ASN A 140 -26.91 -14.43 11.80
N PHE A 141 -26.14 -14.69 10.75
CA PHE A 141 -26.07 -13.84 9.56
C PHE A 141 -27.44 -13.59 8.94
N ALA A 142 -28.21 -14.65 8.67
CA ALA A 142 -29.54 -14.51 8.06
C ALA A 142 -30.55 -13.78 8.95
N GLN A 143 -30.37 -13.83 10.27
CA GLN A 143 -31.19 -13.10 11.25
C GLN A 143 -30.69 -11.64 11.48
N GLY A 144 -29.60 -11.22 10.86
CA GLY A 144 -29.01 -9.90 11.08
C GLY A 144 -28.39 -9.72 12.46
N LYS A 145 -28.00 -10.81 13.11
CA LYS A 145 -27.42 -10.79 14.46
C LYS A 145 -25.90 -10.72 14.40
N GLY A 146 -25.37 -9.57 14.84
CA GLY A 146 -23.93 -9.35 14.94
C GLY A 146 -23.21 -9.25 13.61
N ASP A 147 -21.88 -9.16 13.70
CA ASP A 147 -20.96 -9.10 12.57
C ASP A 147 -20.69 -10.50 12.02
N LEU A 148 -20.41 -10.60 10.72
CA LEU A 148 -19.94 -11.85 10.13
C LEU A 148 -18.42 -11.94 10.26
N GLY A 149 -17.94 -12.82 11.13
CA GLY A 149 -16.52 -13.13 11.27
C GLY A 149 -16.08 -14.22 10.29
N LEU A 150 -15.17 -13.90 9.40
CA LEU A 150 -14.55 -14.84 8.46
C LEU A 150 -13.14 -15.18 8.97
N GLN A 151 -12.95 -16.43 9.43
CA GLN A 151 -11.67 -16.88 9.98
C GLN A 151 -11.06 -17.98 9.14
N ILE A 152 -9.82 -17.78 8.69
CA ILE A 152 -9.02 -18.81 7.99
C ILE A 152 -8.39 -19.73 9.04
N ALA A 153 -8.55 -21.04 8.84
CA ALA A 153 -7.93 -22.02 9.72
C ALA A 153 -6.41 -22.03 9.56
N ALA A 154 -5.70 -22.21 10.66
CA ALA A 154 -4.24 -22.30 10.64
C ALA A 154 -3.76 -23.46 9.72
N GLY A 155 -2.67 -23.23 8.98
CA GLY A 155 -2.09 -24.18 8.05
C GLY A 155 -2.85 -24.36 6.73
N ARG A 156 -3.89 -23.58 6.46
CA ARG A 156 -4.56 -23.54 5.15
C ARG A 156 -3.83 -22.59 4.21
N GLU A 157 -3.48 -23.10 3.03
CA GLU A 157 -2.81 -22.35 1.95
C GLU A 157 -3.71 -22.17 0.71
N ALA A 158 -5.00 -22.00 0.94
CA ALA A 158 -5.94 -21.75 -0.14
C ALA A 158 -5.86 -20.29 -0.63
N SER A 159 -6.24 -20.08 -1.89
CA SER A 159 -6.14 -18.77 -2.54
C SER A 159 -7.49 -18.26 -3.05
N VAL A 160 -7.61 -16.92 -3.13
CA VAL A 160 -8.62 -16.24 -3.93
C VAL A 160 -7.90 -15.50 -5.05
N ILE A 161 -8.24 -15.85 -6.30
CA ILE A 161 -7.57 -15.32 -7.50
C ILE A 161 -8.61 -14.70 -8.42
N ASN A 162 -8.38 -13.48 -8.86
CA ASN A 162 -9.12 -12.85 -9.96
C ASN A 162 -8.25 -12.75 -11.21
N ALA A 163 -8.64 -13.44 -12.27
CA ALA A 163 -8.04 -13.33 -13.60
C ALA A 163 -9.02 -12.74 -14.64
N GLY A 164 -10.27 -12.48 -14.25
CA GLY A 164 -11.32 -11.94 -15.09
C GLY A 164 -11.71 -10.52 -14.74
N THR A 165 -13.01 -10.21 -14.87
CA THR A 165 -13.54 -8.88 -14.57
C THR A 165 -14.54 -8.97 -13.42
N ILE A 166 -14.31 -8.17 -12.38
CA ILE A 166 -15.23 -7.95 -11.27
C ILE A 166 -15.66 -6.49 -11.30
N LYS A 167 -16.95 -6.26 -11.44
CA LYS A 167 -17.58 -4.94 -11.31
C LYS A 167 -18.48 -4.90 -10.09
N ALA A 168 -18.39 -3.82 -9.32
CA ALA A 168 -19.31 -3.54 -8.24
C ALA A 168 -19.76 -2.07 -8.29
N GLU A 169 -20.96 -1.81 -7.76
CA GLU A 169 -21.58 -0.49 -7.81
C GLU A 169 -21.48 0.22 -6.45
N GLY A 170 -20.26 0.58 -6.02
CA GLY A 170 -20.04 1.33 -4.79
C GLY A 170 -20.17 0.54 -3.49
N GLY A 171 -20.31 -0.79 -3.56
CA GLY A 171 -20.36 -1.66 -2.39
C GLY A 171 -18.98 -2.09 -1.90
N LEU A 172 -18.93 -3.18 -1.15
CA LEU A 172 -17.69 -3.80 -0.71
C LEU A 172 -17.25 -4.89 -1.70
N VAL A 173 -16.03 -4.82 -2.22
CA VAL A 173 -15.35 -5.94 -2.87
C VAL A 173 -14.22 -6.41 -1.94
N ALA A 174 -14.34 -7.61 -1.40
CA ALA A 174 -13.34 -8.19 -0.50
C ALA A 174 -12.88 -9.56 -1.03
N LEU A 175 -11.59 -9.68 -1.29
CA LEU A 175 -10.91 -10.95 -1.54
C LEU A 175 -10.08 -11.30 -0.30
N HIS A 176 -10.37 -12.44 0.34
CA HIS A 176 -9.78 -12.82 1.63
C HIS A 176 -9.30 -14.27 1.62
N ALA A 177 -7.98 -14.45 1.75
CA ALA A 177 -7.33 -15.77 1.71
C ALA A 177 -5.93 -15.72 2.33
N THR A 178 -5.23 -16.85 2.40
CA THR A 178 -3.78 -16.87 2.67
C THR A 178 -3.00 -16.22 1.51
N THR A 179 -3.43 -16.49 0.27
CA THR A 179 -2.92 -15.78 -0.91
C THR A 179 -4.08 -15.15 -1.66
N VAL A 180 -4.02 -13.85 -1.85
CA VAL A 180 -4.94 -13.09 -2.69
C VAL A 180 -4.18 -12.56 -3.89
N GLU A 181 -4.72 -12.78 -5.10
CA GLU A 181 -4.06 -12.36 -6.33
C GLU A 181 -5.08 -11.74 -7.30
N ASN A 182 -4.74 -10.58 -7.85
CA ASN A 182 -5.45 -9.98 -8.97
C ASN A 182 -4.54 -9.86 -10.19
N THR A 183 -4.88 -10.57 -11.26
CA THR A 183 -4.25 -10.47 -12.59
C THR A 183 -5.22 -9.91 -13.63
N GLY A 184 -6.49 -9.77 -13.26
CA GLY A 184 -7.57 -9.24 -14.08
C GLY A 184 -7.92 -7.78 -13.74
N THR A 185 -9.21 -7.47 -13.78
CA THR A 185 -9.72 -6.14 -13.47
C THR A 185 -10.73 -6.21 -12.34
N ILE A 186 -10.60 -5.32 -11.35
CA ILE A 186 -11.63 -5.04 -10.35
C ILE A 186 -11.99 -3.57 -10.48
N ALA A 187 -13.27 -3.27 -10.76
CA ALA A 187 -13.80 -1.91 -10.86
C ALA A 187 -14.92 -1.72 -9.83
N ASN A 188 -14.77 -0.76 -8.92
CA ASN A 188 -15.69 -0.52 -7.81
C ASN A 188 -15.75 0.96 -7.45
N GLU A 189 -16.27 1.78 -8.34
CA GLU A 189 -16.35 3.23 -8.20
C GLU A 189 -17.14 3.65 -6.95
N GLY A 190 -16.54 4.53 -6.12
CA GLY A 190 -17.14 5.02 -4.87
C GLY A 190 -17.24 4.00 -3.74
N GLY A 191 -16.77 2.77 -3.96
CA GLY A 191 -16.89 1.67 -3.00
C GLY A 191 -15.64 1.44 -2.13
N GLN A 192 -15.62 0.27 -1.51
CA GLN A 192 -14.46 -0.22 -0.75
C GLN A 192 -13.93 -1.49 -1.42
N THR A 193 -12.65 -1.51 -1.75
CA THR A 193 -11.99 -2.70 -2.32
C THR A 193 -10.87 -3.15 -1.40
N VAL A 194 -10.89 -4.40 -0.97
CA VAL A 194 -9.87 -4.97 -0.08
C VAL A 194 -9.36 -6.31 -0.59
N LEU A 195 -8.05 -6.42 -0.76
CA LEU A 195 -7.31 -7.65 -0.98
C LEU A 195 -6.60 -7.99 0.33
N ALA A 196 -7.16 -8.90 1.12
CA ALA A 196 -6.73 -9.19 2.48
C ALA A 196 -6.12 -10.60 2.60
N ALA A 197 -4.81 -10.68 2.78
CA ALA A 197 -4.13 -11.89 3.19
C ALA A 197 -3.90 -11.85 4.71
N ALA A 198 -4.89 -12.29 5.48
CA ALA A 198 -4.89 -12.22 6.95
C ALA A 198 -5.74 -13.32 7.55
N LYS A 199 -5.58 -13.58 8.85
CA LYS A 199 -6.33 -14.64 9.54
C LYS A 199 -7.82 -14.33 9.61
N ASN A 200 -8.20 -13.08 9.89
CA ASN A 200 -9.57 -12.70 10.13
C ASN A 200 -9.99 -11.52 9.24
N LEU A 201 -11.18 -11.63 8.67
CA LEU A 201 -11.93 -10.54 8.07
C LEU A 201 -13.30 -10.48 8.76
N SER A 202 -13.60 -9.39 9.47
CA SER A 202 -14.89 -9.14 10.09
C SER A 202 -15.70 -8.16 9.25
N LEU A 203 -16.95 -8.46 9.00
CA LEU A 203 -17.87 -7.66 8.21
C LEU A 203 -19.04 -7.19 9.08
N ALA A 204 -19.18 -5.88 9.21
CA ALA A 204 -20.26 -5.21 9.95
C ALA A 204 -21.12 -4.37 8.99
N ALA A 205 -22.43 -4.45 9.11
CA ALA A 205 -23.33 -3.54 8.41
C ALA A 205 -23.65 -2.34 9.31
N ASP A 206 -23.51 -1.13 8.78
CA ASP A 206 -23.97 0.07 9.47
C ASP A 206 -25.52 0.21 9.40
N THR A 207 -26.05 1.24 10.01
CA THR A 207 -27.49 1.50 10.05
C THR A 207 -28.11 1.78 8.66
N ALA A 208 -27.30 2.16 7.68
CA ALA A 208 -27.71 2.36 6.29
C ALA A 208 -27.57 1.09 5.45
N GLY A 209 -27.04 0.01 6.02
CA GLY A 209 -26.79 -1.26 5.33
C GLY A 209 -25.48 -1.29 4.56
N LYS A 210 -24.63 -0.25 4.68
CA LYS A 210 -23.28 -0.25 4.11
C LYS A 210 -22.39 -1.20 4.89
N LEU A 211 -21.65 -2.05 4.19
CA LEU A 211 -20.71 -2.97 4.79
C LEU A 211 -19.39 -2.26 5.10
N ASN A 212 -18.94 -2.43 6.32
CA ASN A 212 -17.60 -2.05 6.79
C ASN A 212 -16.79 -3.32 7.07
N PHE A 213 -15.47 -3.23 6.99
CA PHE A 213 -14.60 -4.37 7.24
C PHE A 213 -13.51 -4.05 8.24
N THR A 214 -13.01 -5.08 8.92
CA THR A 214 -11.81 -5.04 9.76
C THR A 214 -10.95 -6.24 9.43
N VAL A 215 -9.66 -6.02 9.16
CA VAL A 215 -8.68 -7.06 8.86
C VAL A 215 -7.70 -7.18 10.02
N ASN A 216 -7.57 -8.37 10.60
CA ASN A 216 -6.63 -8.60 11.69
C ASN A 216 -6.11 -10.06 11.76
N GLY A 217 -5.09 -10.26 12.60
CA GLY A 217 -4.48 -11.55 12.82
C GLY A 217 -3.60 -12.01 11.65
N SER A 218 -2.47 -12.62 12.01
CA SER A 218 -1.44 -13.02 11.06
C SER A 218 -1.58 -14.47 10.61
N LEU A 219 -1.13 -14.76 9.40
CA LEU A 219 -1.04 -16.09 8.79
C LEU A 219 0.40 -16.35 8.34
N ALA A 220 0.84 -17.60 8.40
CA ALA A 220 2.04 -18.01 7.69
C ALA A 220 1.81 -17.88 6.16
N ASN A 221 2.83 -17.43 5.44
CA ASN A 221 2.82 -17.30 3.98
C ASN A 221 1.73 -16.35 3.41
N ALA A 222 1.25 -15.38 4.20
CA ALA A 222 0.28 -14.40 3.72
C ALA A 222 0.84 -13.58 2.54
N LYS A 223 0.06 -13.46 1.44
CA LYS A 223 0.46 -12.70 0.23
C LYS A 223 -0.72 -11.99 -0.41
N ALA A 224 -0.58 -10.71 -0.68
CA ALA A 224 -1.51 -9.92 -1.47
C ALA A 224 -0.79 -9.36 -2.72
N LEU A 225 -1.20 -9.81 -3.90
CA LEU A 225 -0.51 -9.59 -5.16
C LEU A 225 -1.44 -8.90 -6.17
N ASN A 226 -0.95 -7.88 -6.85
CA ASN A 226 -1.65 -7.25 -7.98
C ASN A 226 -0.70 -7.05 -9.16
N SER A 227 -1.02 -7.67 -10.28
CA SER A 227 -0.39 -7.40 -11.59
C SER A 227 -1.42 -6.92 -12.64
N GLY A 228 -2.69 -6.88 -12.27
CA GLY A 228 -3.80 -6.40 -13.08
C GLY A 228 -4.17 -4.95 -12.78
N THR A 229 -5.46 -4.63 -12.91
CA THR A 229 -6.01 -3.30 -12.67
C THR A 229 -6.98 -3.34 -11.50
N LEU A 230 -6.80 -2.44 -10.55
CA LEU A 230 -7.75 -2.13 -9.49
C LEU A 230 -8.18 -0.68 -9.69
N GLN A 231 -9.48 -0.46 -9.99
CA GLN A 231 -10.07 0.85 -10.21
C GLN A 231 -11.16 1.11 -9.19
N ASN A 232 -10.96 2.14 -8.38
CA ASN A 232 -11.84 2.44 -7.25
C ASN A 232 -11.99 3.96 -7.06
N ASP A 233 -12.24 4.69 -8.15
CA ASP A 233 -12.31 6.15 -8.15
C ASP A 233 -13.35 6.64 -7.14
N GLY A 234 -12.97 7.63 -6.32
CA GLY A 234 -13.78 8.14 -5.21
C GLY A 234 -13.96 7.19 -4.02
N GLY A 235 -13.26 6.06 -4.00
CA GLY A 235 -13.41 5.04 -2.97
C GLY A 235 -12.13 4.77 -2.16
N TYR A 236 -12.18 3.71 -1.36
CA TYR A 236 -11.10 3.26 -0.49
C TYR A 236 -10.58 1.90 -0.93
N LEU A 237 -9.28 1.80 -1.23
CA LEU A 237 -8.63 0.59 -1.69
C LEU A 237 -7.52 0.17 -0.74
N VAL A 238 -7.57 -1.09 -0.30
CA VAL A 238 -6.57 -1.68 0.60
C VAL A 238 -6.03 -2.97 0.00
N MET A 239 -4.71 -3.09 -0.05
CA MET A 239 -4.02 -4.37 -0.16
C MET A 239 -3.24 -4.59 1.12
N THR A 240 -3.54 -5.64 1.86
CA THR A 240 -2.85 -5.94 3.11
C THR A 240 -2.50 -7.41 3.23
N ALA A 241 -1.31 -7.68 3.75
CA ALA A 241 -0.89 -9.02 4.10
C ALA A 241 -0.26 -9.02 5.49
N LYS A 242 -0.92 -9.73 6.42
CA LYS A 242 -0.43 -9.87 7.78
C LYS A 242 0.27 -11.21 7.92
N SER A 243 1.59 -11.19 7.73
CA SER A 243 2.43 -12.39 7.84
C SER A 243 2.80 -12.67 9.30
N ALA A 244 2.82 -13.94 9.68
CA ALA A 244 3.32 -14.39 10.98
C ALA A 244 4.73 -14.95 10.80
N GLY A 245 5.70 -14.34 11.48
CA GLY A 245 7.10 -14.82 11.55
C GLY A 245 8.12 -13.78 11.06
N ASP A 246 9.39 -14.03 11.41
CA ASP A 246 10.52 -13.14 11.17
C ASP A 246 11.06 -13.18 9.71
N LEU A 247 10.34 -13.82 8.82
CA LEU A 247 10.75 -13.92 7.41
C LEU A 247 10.28 -12.70 6.64
N MET A 248 11.19 -11.78 6.34
CA MET A 248 10.99 -10.71 5.38
C MET A 248 10.80 -11.25 3.97
N SER A 249 9.64 -11.81 3.71
CA SER A 249 9.22 -12.10 2.35
C SER A 249 8.35 -10.95 1.84
N THR A 250 8.40 -10.66 0.55
CA THR A 250 7.44 -9.75 -0.09
C THR A 250 6.03 -10.29 0.12
N VAL A 251 5.26 -9.62 0.97
CA VAL A 251 3.90 -10.03 1.33
C VAL A 251 2.84 -9.23 0.59
N VAL A 252 3.13 -7.96 0.28
CA VAL A 252 2.31 -7.12 -0.60
C VAL A 252 3.15 -6.73 -1.80
N ASN A 253 2.69 -7.06 -3.01
CA ASN A 253 3.37 -6.71 -4.25
C ASN A 253 2.37 -6.13 -5.26
N ASN A 254 2.64 -4.93 -5.73
CA ASN A 254 1.92 -4.31 -6.83
C ASN A 254 2.86 -4.05 -8.01
N THR A 255 2.66 -4.77 -9.10
CA THR A 255 3.30 -4.52 -10.41
C THR A 255 2.31 -3.97 -11.43
N GLY A 256 1.04 -3.92 -11.08
CA GLY A 256 -0.06 -3.47 -11.93
C GLY A 256 -0.44 -2.01 -11.70
N VAL A 257 -1.70 -1.69 -12.00
CA VAL A 257 -2.26 -0.35 -11.88
C VAL A 257 -3.30 -0.34 -10.78
N ILE A 258 -3.20 0.62 -9.86
CA ILE A 258 -4.19 0.92 -8.85
C ILE A 258 -4.61 2.37 -9.02
N GLU A 259 -5.88 2.60 -9.29
CA GLU A 259 -6.49 3.91 -9.41
C GLU A 259 -7.58 4.07 -8.34
N ALA A 260 -7.49 5.14 -7.58
CA ALA A 260 -8.51 5.63 -6.68
C ALA A 260 -8.56 7.16 -6.81
N LYS A 261 -8.86 7.61 -8.01
CA LYS A 261 -8.91 9.04 -8.35
C LYS A 261 -10.08 9.71 -7.67
N THR A 262 -10.00 11.02 -7.48
CA THR A 262 -11.12 11.80 -6.96
C THR A 262 -12.27 11.78 -7.98
N LEU A 263 -13.42 11.29 -7.57
CA LEU A 263 -14.60 11.18 -8.43
C LEU A 263 -15.40 12.48 -8.46
N HIS A 264 -15.67 13.05 -7.27
CA HIS A 264 -16.31 14.37 -7.11
C HIS A 264 -15.50 15.19 -6.11
N ALA A 265 -15.73 16.49 -6.03
CA ALA A 265 -14.91 17.41 -5.23
C ALA A 265 -14.65 16.95 -3.77
N ASN A 266 -15.56 16.20 -3.18
CA ASN A 266 -15.45 15.69 -1.81
C ASN A 266 -15.16 14.17 -1.71
N ASP A 267 -15.16 13.45 -2.84
CA ASP A 267 -15.00 12.00 -2.89
C ASP A 267 -13.55 11.66 -3.31
N LYS A 268 -12.62 11.98 -2.42
CA LYS A 268 -11.19 11.73 -2.63
C LYS A 268 -10.91 10.24 -2.49
N GLY A 269 -10.15 9.70 -3.42
CA GLY A 269 -9.73 8.30 -3.34
C GLY A 269 -8.59 8.07 -2.37
N GLU A 270 -8.55 6.87 -1.79
CA GLU A 270 -7.51 6.45 -0.87
C GLU A 270 -6.95 5.08 -1.26
N ILE A 271 -5.62 4.97 -1.31
CA ILE A 271 -4.90 3.72 -1.59
C ILE A 271 -4.01 3.40 -0.39
N LEU A 272 -4.16 2.20 0.17
CA LEU A 272 -3.30 1.69 1.23
C LEU A 272 -2.72 0.32 0.82
N LEU A 273 -1.39 0.24 0.78
CA LEU A 273 -0.65 -1.01 0.72
C LEU A 273 0.02 -1.24 2.07
N ASP A 274 -0.38 -2.29 2.79
CA ASP A 274 0.03 -2.54 4.18
C ASP A 274 0.61 -3.96 4.32
N GLY A 275 1.91 -4.04 4.56
CA GLY A 275 2.64 -5.28 4.83
C GLY A 275 2.52 -5.79 6.27
N GLY A 276 1.82 -5.06 7.15
CA GLY A 276 1.78 -5.37 8.57
C GLY A 276 3.12 -5.05 9.28
N GLU A 277 3.28 -5.57 10.50
CA GLU A 277 4.44 -5.25 11.36
C GLU A 277 5.75 -5.92 10.91
N SER A 278 5.69 -6.97 10.10
CA SER A 278 6.87 -7.78 9.73
C SER A 278 7.01 -8.06 8.24
N GLY A 279 6.13 -7.51 7.39
CA GLY A 279 6.12 -7.80 5.96
C GLY A 279 6.83 -6.76 5.11
N GLN A 280 7.32 -7.20 3.94
CA GLN A 280 7.84 -6.31 2.90
C GLN A 280 6.73 -5.92 1.93
N VAL A 281 6.61 -4.63 1.64
CA VAL A 281 5.77 -4.10 0.56
C VAL A 281 6.66 -3.73 -0.62
N GLU A 282 6.29 -4.18 -1.81
CA GLU A 282 7.02 -3.89 -3.04
C GLU A 282 6.09 -3.28 -4.09
N VAL A 283 6.50 -2.17 -4.70
CA VAL A 283 5.74 -1.46 -5.72
C VAL A 283 6.63 -1.18 -6.94
N SER A 284 6.16 -1.58 -8.11
CA SER A 284 6.81 -1.29 -9.40
C SER A 284 5.85 -0.81 -10.49
N GLY A 285 4.56 -0.66 -10.16
CA GLY A 285 3.51 -0.21 -11.09
C GLY A 285 3.08 1.24 -10.84
N THR A 286 1.79 1.50 -11.03
CA THR A 286 1.18 2.83 -10.84
C THR A 286 0.18 2.81 -9.71
N LEU A 287 0.31 3.78 -8.78
CA LEU A 287 -0.70 4.14 -7.80
C LEU A 287 -1.15 5.57 -8.10
N ASP A 288 -2.43 5.79 -8.39
CA ASP A 288 -2.97 7.10 -8.77
C ASP A 288 -4.21 7.47 -7.95
N ALA A 289 -4.06 8.43 -7.04
CA ALA A 289 -5.12 9.04 -6.25
C ALA A 289 -5.34 10.52 -6.64
N SER A 290 -5.11 10.88 -7.89
CA SER A 290 -5.22 12.24 -8.38
C SER A 290 -6.66 12.72 -8.49
N GLY A 291 -6.87 14.04 -8.36
CA GLY A 291 -8.12 14.75 -8.66
C GLY A 291 -7.82 15.89 -9.64
N THR A 292 -7.78 15.58 -10.94
CA THR A 292 -7.29 16.50 -11.99
C THR A 292 -8.38 17.30 -12.68
N GLU A 293 -9.65 16.95 -12.49
CA GLU A 293 -10.77 17.69 -13.04
C GLU A 293 -11.01 18.99 -12.27
N ALA A 294 -11.65 19.97 -12.92
CA ALA A 294 -11.91 21.27 -12.32
C ALA A 294 -12.65 21.13 -10.98
N GLY A 295 -12.10 21.76 -9.93
CA GLY A 295 -12.68 21.74 -8.58
C GLY A 295 -12.26 20.54 -7.73
N GLN A 296 -11.46 19.61 -8.25
CA GLN A 296 -11.02 18.44 -7.49
C GLN A 296 -9.67 18.68 -6.78
N SER A 297 -9.58 18.21 -5.55
CA SER A 297 -8.32 17.99 -4.84
C SER A 297 -7.95 16.51 -4.86
N ALA A 298 -6.68 16.19 -4.76
CA ALA A 298 -6.22 14.81 -4.76
C ALA A 298 -6.53 14.09 -3.44
N GLY A 299 -6.47 12.77 -3.50
CA GLY A 299 -6.60 11.86 -2.37
C GLY A 299 -5.26 11.49 -1.73
N SER A 300 -5.14 10.25 -1.25
CA SER A 300 -3.94 9.79 -0.55
C SER A 300 -3.47 8.41 -1.01
N ILE A 301 -2.15 8.22 -0.92
CA ILE A 301 -1.47 6.94 -1.16
C ILE A 301 -0.60 6.65 0.05
N LYS A 302 -0.71 5.43 0.60
CA LYS A 302 0.15 4.95 1.67
C LYS A 302 0.74 3.60 1.29
N VAL A 303 2.06 3.49 1.38
CA VAL A 303 2.82 2.27 1.15
C VAL A 303 3.64 2.01 2.41
N ILE A 304 3.21 1.06 3.22
CA ILE A 304 3.71 0.85 4.58
C ILE A 304 4.05 -0.63 4.78
N GLY A 305 5.27 -0.92 5.20
CA GLY A 305 5.70 -2.25 5.59
C GLY A 305 6.85 -2.15 6.60
N GLN A 306 7.28 -3.25 7.18
CA GLN A 306 8.55 -3.24 7.91
C GLN A 306 9.70 -2.87 6.95
N LYS A 307 9.66 -3.40 5.74
CA LYS A 307 10.49 -2.94 4.63
C LYS A 307 9.61 -2.51 3.47
N THR A 308 9.84 -1.31 2.97
CA THR A 308 9.17 -0.78 1.79
C THR A 308 10.15 -0.61 0.64
N VAL A 309 9.82 -1.21 -0.50
CA VAL A 309 10.63 -1.15 -1.73
C VAL A 309 9.80 -0.49 -2.82
N VAL A 310 10.27 0.64 -3.32
CA VAL A 310 9.68 1.33 -4.47
C VAL A 310 10.65 1.24 -5.63
N ASN A 311 10.36 0.36 -6.59
CA ASN A 311 11.24 0.04 -7.70
C ASN A 311 11.27 1.13 -8.78
N ASP A 312 12.32 1.13 -9.59
CA ASP A 312 12.45 2.03 -10.74
C ASP A 312 11.20 2.01 -11.64
N GLY A 313 10.83 3.19 -12.17
CA GLY A 313 9.70 3.36 -13.05
C GLY A 313 8.34 3.41 -12.34
N THR A 314 8.31 3.31 -11.02
CA THR A 314 7.07 3.44 -10.24
C THR A 314 6.50 4.84 -10.34
N ASN A 315 5.16 4.91 -10.50
CA ASN A 315 4.40 6.15 -10.45
C ASN A 315 3.56 6.21 -9.17
N LEU A 316 3.78 7.21 -8.33
CA LEU A 316 2.95 7.54 -7.18
C LEU A 316 2.36 8.93 -7.42
N LEU A 317 1.07 9.01 -7.73
CA LEU A 317 0.42 10.22 -8.22
C LEU A 317 -0.74 10.62 -7.31
N ALA A 318 -0.65 11.82 -6.74
CA ALA A 318 -1.72 12.44 -5.95
C ALA A 318 -1.86 13.94 -6.33
N ARG A 319 -2.01 14.19 -7.64
CA ARG A 319 -2.08 15.55 -8.20
C ARG A 319 -3.49 16.11 -8.09
N GLY A 320 -3.64 17.36 -7.64
CA GLY A 320 -4.93 18.02 -7.54
C GLY A 320 -5.07 19.22 -8.49
N ALA A 321 -6.25 19.40 -9.08
CA ALA A 321 -6.58 20.64 -9.77
C ALA A 321 -6.68 21.82 -8.78
N ILE A 322 -7.05 21.55 -7.54
CA ILE A 322 -7.00 22.49 -6.41
C ILE A 322 -5.82 22.11 -5.52
N ASP A 323 -6.05 21.35 -4.46
CA ASP A 323 -5.00 20.94 -3.52
C ASP A 323 -4.37 19.62 -3.97
N GLY A 324 -3.05 19.53 -3.84
CA GLY A 324 -2.33 18.28 -3.95
C GLY A 324 -2.70 17.31 -2.82
N GLY A 325 -2.39 16.03 -3.01
CA GLY A 325 -2.70 14.97 -2.06
C GLY A 325 -1.53 14.61 -1.15
N LYS A 326 -1.66 13.47 -0.48
CA LYS A 326 -0.61 12.92 0.37
C LYS A 326 -0.11 11.59 -0.18
N ILE A 327 1.20 11.46 -0.22
CA ILE A 327 1.89 10.20 -0.54
C ILE A 327 2.77 9.87 0.65
N GLU A 328 2.67 8.66 1.17
CA GLU A 328 3.49 8.17 2.29
C GLU A 328 4.17 6.87 1.86
N THR A 329 5.47 6.81 2.07
CA THR A 329 6.28 5.60 1.91
C THR A 329 7.07 5.40 3.20
N SER A 330 6.69 4.39 3.97
CA SER A 330 7.14 4.22 5.35
C SER A 330 7.56 2.78 5.65
N GLY A 331 8.47 2.61 6.59
CA GLY A 331 8.94 1.32 7.07
C GLY A 331 10.27 1.45 7.79
N ASP A 332 10.64 0.41 8.58
CA ASP A 332 11.96 0.37 9.23
C ASP A 332 13.09 0.60 8.22
N VAL A 333 12.96 -0.02 7.05
CA VAL A 333 13.88 0.15 5.91
C VAL A 333 13.10 0.59 4.67
N LEU A 334 13.56 1.66 4.05
CA LEU A 334 13.01 2.22 2.83
C LEU A 334 14.03 2.14 1.69
N ASN A 335 13.72 1.35 0.66
CA ASN A 335 14.52 1.22 -0.55
C ASN A 335 13.82 1.92 -1.72
N LEU A 336 14.43 2.93 -2.27
CA LEU A 336 13.89 3.75 -3.35
C LEU A 336 14.71 3.57 -4.63
N GLY A 337 14.02 3.32 -5.75
CA GLY A 337 14.62 3.32 -7.07
C GLY A 337 15.07 4.73 -7.50
N ASP A 338 15.91 4.78 -8.55
CA ASP A 338 16.48 6.03 -9.04
C ASP A 338 15.51 6.85 -9.92
N ASN A 339 14.60 6.18 -10.62
CA ASN A 339 13.70 6.78 -11.62
C ASN A 339 12.24 6.71 -11.16
N LEU A 340 11.92 7.31 -10.02
CA LEU A 340 10.56 7.38 -9.49
C LEU A 340 9.82 8.61 -10.00
N ASN A 341 8.56 8.44 -10.35
CA ASN A 341 7.66 9.54 -10.67
C ASN A 341 6.70 9.79 -9.50
N ILE A 342 7.14 10.57 -8.54
CA ILE A 342 6.32 10.99 -7.40
C ILE A 342 5.82 12.41 -7.68
N ASP A 343 4.49 12.60 -7.62
CA ASP A 343 3.88 13.90 -7.91
C ASP A 343 2.59 14.07 -7.10
N ALA A 344 2.65 14.94 -6.10
CA ALA A 344 1.51 15.32 -5.26
C ALA A 344 1.15 16.80 -5.40
N LYS A 345 1.52 17.46 -6.48
CA LYS A 345 1.29 18.90 -6.64
C LYS A 345 -0.18 19.30 -6.65
N GLY A 346 -0.51 20.41 -6.00
CA GLY A 346 -1.72 21.20 -6.23
C GLY A 346 -1.50 22.25 -7.31
N VAL A 347 -2.49 22.49 -8.18
CA VAL A 347 -2.36 23.47 -9.25
C VAL A 347 -2.82 24.85 -8.80
N ASN A 348 -4.01 24.94 -8.20
CA ASN A 348 -4.64 26.21 -7.80
C ASN A 348 -4.83 26.36 -6.29
N GLY A 349 -4.24 25.47 -5.50
CA GLY A 349 -4.36 25.42 -4.05
C GLY A 349 -3.02 25.09 -3.39
N LYS A 350 -3.09 24.34 -2.30
CA LYS A 350 -1.91 23.95 -1.52
C LYS A 350 -1.10 22.89 -2.26
N ALA A 351 0.22 22.91 -2.07
CA ALA A 351 1.09 21.79 -2.39
C ALA A 351 0.59 20.53 -1.67
N GLY A 352 0.78 19.38 -2.31
CA GLY A 352 0.67 18.12 -1.60
C GLY A 352 2.03 17.67 -1.07
N GLU A 353 2.06 16.57 -0.38
CA GLU A 353 3.21 16.12 0.40
C GLU A 353 3.62 14.70 0.02
N TRP A 354 4.93 14.46 -0.04
CA TRP A 354 5.51 13.14 0.05
C TRP A 354 6.21 12.97 1.39
N LEU A 355 5.67 12.06 2.22
CA LEU A 355 6.24 11.67 3.52
C LEU A 355 7.06 10.40 3.36
N LEU A 356 8.29 10.44 3.86
CA LEU A 356 9.18 9.30 4.04
C LEU A 356 9.43 9.11 5.53
N ASP A 357 9.15 7.91 6.04
CA ASP A 357 9.29 7.62 7.47
C ASP A 357 10.03 6.29 7.71
N PRO A 358 11.36 6.23 7.48
CA PRO A 358 12.21 5.13 7.90
C PRO A 358 12.82 5.37 9.29
N LEU A 359 13.48 4.33 9.86
CA LEU A 359 14.14 4.46 11.16
C LEU A 359 15.33 5.43 11.13
N GLU A 360 16.19 5.34 10.11
CA GLU A 360 17.36 6.22 9.91
C GLU A 360 17.51 6.59 8.45
N ILE A 361 18.05 7.78 8.17
CA ILE A 361 18.15 8.28 6.80
C ILE A 361 19.50 8.92 6.52
N LEU A 362 20.12 8.46 5.42
CA LEU A 362 21.27 9.07 4.79
C LEU A 362 20.87 9.67 3.45
N ILE A 363 21.05 10.95 3.28
CA ILE A 363 20.71 11.71 2.06
C ILE A 363 22.01 12.04 1.33
N GLN A 364 22.31 11.30 0.25
CA GLN A 364 23.53 11.50 -0.54
C GLN A 364 23.42 10.88 -1.93
N ASP A 365 24.22 11.37 -2.89
CA ASP A 365 24.19 10.92 -4.29
C ASP A 365 24.98 9.62 -4.52
N ALA A 366 26.14 9.52 -3.89
CA ALA A 366 26.96 8.30 -3.98
C ALA A 366 26.35 7.20 -3.10
N GLN A 367 26.30 5.98 -3.62
CA GLN A 367 25.93 4.82 -2.80
C GLN A 367 26.86 4.76 -1.58
N PRO A 368 26.31 4.57 -0.38
CA PRO A 368 27.13 4.41 0.82
C PRO A 368 28.13 3.27 0.63
N THR A 369 29.40 3.55 0.91
CA THR A 369 30.43 2.50 0.96
C THR A 369 30.47 1.91 2.36
N GLN A 370 30.76 0.62 2.46
CA GLN A 370 30.96 -0.06 3.73
C GLN A 370 31.93 0.75 4.62
N GLY A 371 31.48 1.21 5.78
CA GLY A 371 32.24 2.06 6.70
C GLY A 371 32.02 3.56 6.59
N SER A 372 31.21 4.07 5.64
CA SER A 372 30.88 5.50 5.53
C SER A 372 29.61 5.90 6.31
N MET A 373 28.88 4.94 6.83
CA MET A 373 27.74 5.19 7.72
C MET A 373 28.27 5.42 9.13
N ASP A 374 27.80 6.48 9.78
CA ASP A 374 28.08 6.69 11.20
C ASP A 374 27.47 5.51 11.92
N GLN A 375 28.33 4.77 12.59
CA GLN A 375 28.03 3.43 13.06
C GLN A 375 27.07 3.49 14.23
N THR A 376 25.79 3.36 14.01
CA THR A 376 24.97 2.69 14.99
C THR A 376 25.24 1.19 14.86
N VAL A 377 26.29 0.77 15.54
CA VAL A 377 26.74 -0.60 15.59
C VAL A 377 25.61 -1.46 16.17
N ARG A 378 24.92 -2.19 15.30
CA ARG A 378 24.06 -3.25 15.81
C ARG A 378 24.93 -4.46 16.12
N THR A 379 25.14 -4.70 17.37
CA THR A 379 25.85 -5.88 17.86
C THR A 379 24.89 -7.03 18.00
N VAL A 380 25.04 -8.07 17.20
CA VAL A 380 24.29 -9.31 17.36
C VAL A 380 25.12 -10.29 18.16
N ASN A 381 24.55 -10.80 19.24
CA ASN A 381 25.13 -11.89 20.00
C ASN A 381 24.68 -13.21 19.38
N GLU A 382 25.54 -13.86 18.61
CA GLU A 382 25.32 -15.25 18.22
C GLU A 382 25.56 -16.18 19.44
N GLY A 383 24.86 -17.30 19.48
CA GLY A 383 24.85 -18.23 20.61
C GLY A 383 26.20 -18.84 21.02
N SER A 384 27.31 -18.43 20.45
CA SER A 384 28.70 -18.75 20.77
C SER A 384 29.47 -17.60 21.44
N GLY A 385 28.82 -16.46 21.70
CA GLY A 385 29.48 -15.29 22.31
C GLY A 385 30.31 -14.45 21.34
N THR A 386 30.18 -14.66 20.02
CA THR A 386 30.88 -13.86 19.01
C THR A 386 30.03 -12.66 18.65
N GLN A 387 30.56 -11.45 18.85
CA GLN A 387 29.96 -10.21 18.36
C GLN A 387 30.33 -10.01 16.89
N ILE A 388 29.33 -9.94 16.02
CA ILE A 388 29.52 -9.57 14.61
C ILE A 388 28.93 -8.18 14.39
N THR A 389 29.74 -7.28 13.88
CA THR A 389 29.38 -5.91 13.53
C THR A 389 29.11 -5.87 12.04
N TYR A 390 27.89 -5.55 11.64
CA TYR A 390 27.51 -5.42 10.24
C TYR A 390 27.47 -3.95 9.83
N ASN A 391 28.14 -3.63 8.73
CA ASN A 391 28.06 -2.35 8.03
C ASN A 391 27.58 -2.61 6.58
N ASP A 392 26.36 -3.07 6.44
CA ASP A 392 25.83 -3.39 5.11
C ASP A 392 25.14 -2.18 4.48
N PRO A 393 25.35 -1.90 3.18
CA PRO A 393 24.58 -0.89 2.46
C PRO A 393 23.10 -1.31 2.34
N PRO A 394 22.16 -0.35 2.18
CA PRO A 394 20.72 -0.60 2.17
C PRO A 394 20.21 -1.63 1.15
N SER A 395 21.06 -2.06 0.22
CA SER A 395 20.73 -3.07 -0.80
C SER A 395 21.25 -4.48 -0.48
N ALA A 396 21.77 -4.71 0.72
CA ALA A 396 22.37 -6.00 1.04
C ALA A 396 21.34 -7.12 1.14
N THR A 397 21.66 -8.20 0.49
CA THR A 397 20.97 -9.48 0.61
C THR A 397 21.01 -9.99 2.04
N GLN A 398 19.87 -10.46 2.54
CA GLN A 398 19.72 -11.12 3.82
C GLN A 398 20.83 -12.14 4.07
N ASN A 399 21.48 -12.05 5.21
CA ASN A 399 22.08 -13.22 5.85
C ASN A 399 21.01 -13.90 6.73
N ALA A 400 21.04 -15.21 6.79
CA ALA A 400 20.02 -16.05 7.40
C ALA A 400 19.77 -15.82 8.91
N ASP A 401 20.44 -14.84 9.50
CA ASP A 401 20.36 -14.48 10.94
C ASP A 401 19.86 -13.04 11.19
N SER A 402 19.10 -12.52 10.24
CA SER A 402 18.07 -11.46 10.37
C SER A 402 18.30 -10.33 11.37
N THR A 403 19.37 -9.57 11.23
CA THR A 403 19.37 -8.20 11.73
C THR A 403 19.46 -7.27 10.53
N TYR A 404 18.43 -6.43 10.36
CA TYR A 404 18.35 -5.48 9.25
C TYR A 404 19.32 -4.33 9.49
N ASP A 405 20.02 -3.93 8.43
CA ASP A 405 20.51 -2.57 8.35
C ASP A 405 19.29 -1.64 8.32
N SER A 406 19.11 -0.87 9.38
CA SER A 406 17.97 0.03 9.56
C SER A 406 18.17 1.39 8.87
N THR A 407 19.31 1.61 8.20
CA THR A 407 19.61 2.89 7.55
C THR A 407 19.07 2.91 6.13
N SER A 408 18.16 3.82 5.87
CA SER A 408 17.64 4.10 4.52
C SER A 408 18.55 5.10 3.82
N TRP A 409 18.70 4.94 2.51
CA TRP A 409 19.48 5.84 1.67
C TRP A 409 18.60 6.47 0.59
N ILE A 410 18.72 7.81 0.45
CA ILE A 410 17.93 8.57 -0.51
C ILE A 410 18.86 9.47 -1.31
N LYS A 411 18.77 9.43 -2.64
CA LYS A 411 19.51 10.34 -3.52
C LYS A 411 18.94 11.75 -3.47
N THR A 412 19.81 12.74 -3.42
CA THR A 412 19.41 14.17 -3.45
C THR A 412 18.73 14.55 -4.76
N ASP A 413 19.08 13.90 -5.87
CA ASP A 413 18.44 14.11 -7.17
C ASP A 413 16.95 13.79 -7.14
N LEU A 414 16.54 12.72 -6.43
CA LEU A 414 15.13 12.37 -6.26
C LEU A 414 14.38 13.44 -5.47
N ILE A 415 14.91 13.84 -4.31
CA ILE A 415 14.32 14.92 -3.50
C ILE A 415 14.21 16.22 -4.32
N THR A 416 15.28 16.57 -5.02
CA THR A 416 15.37 17.76 -5.87
C THR A 416 14.32 17.74 -6.98
N ALA A 417 14.14 16.59 -7.66
CA ALA A 417 13.17 16.44 -8.73
C ALA A 417 11.72 16.58 -8.25
N ILE A 418 11.42 16.15 -7.02
CA ILE A 418 10.08 16.23 -6.44
C ILE A 418 9.79 17.66 -5.97
N LEU A 419 10.69 18.29 -5.23
CA LEU A 419 10.58 19.70 -4.82
C LEU A 419 10.45 20.63 -6.03
N LYS A 420 11.15 20.33 -7.15
CA LYS A 420 11.04 21.08 -8.40
C LYS A 420 9.60 21.16 -8.91
N LYS A 421 8.83 20.09 -8.79
CA LYS A 421 7.41 20.05 -9.24
C LYS A 421 6.47 20.87 -8.33
N GLY A 422 6.92 21.33 -7.16
CA GLY A 422 6.10 21.99 -6.15
C GLY A 422 5.34 20.98 -5.28
N THR A 423 5.89 19.80 -5.06
CA THR A 423 5.47 18.84 -4.06
C THR A 423 6.34 19.01 -2.82
N ASP A 424 5.73 19.13 -1.65
CA ASP A 424 6.44 19.18 -0.38
C ASP A 424 7.05 17.81 -0.07
N VAL A 425 8.24 17.79 0.53
CA VAL A 425 8.93 16.57 0.95
C VAL A 425 9.16 16.64 2.45
N THR A 426 8.60 15.67 3.16
CA THR A 426 8.83 15.47 4.59
C THR A 426 9.59 14.16 4.79
N ILE A 427 10.74 14.26 5.44
CA ILE A 427 11.56 13.11 5.81
C ILE A 427 11.57 13.03 7.32
N GLN A 428 11.00 11.96 7.85
CA GLN A 428 10.85 11.73 9.28
C GLN A 428 11.67 10.51 9.66
N ALA A 429 12.54 10.66 10.65
CA ALA A 429 13.30 9.57 11.24
C ALA A 429 12.81 9.35 12.67
N ALA A 430 12.00 8.31 12.87
CA ALA A 430 11.42 7.97 14.15
C ALA A 430 11.59 6.47 14.45
N SER A 431 11.91 6.15 15.69
CA SER A 431 12.05 4.77 16.17
C SER A 431 11.62 4.64 17.61
N THR A 432 10.92 3.56 17.92
CA THR A 432 10.58 3.23 19.31
C THR A 432 11.72 2.54 20.06
N SER A 433 12.76 2.10 19.38
CA SER A 433 13.84 1.27 19.95
C SER A 433 15.26 1.81 19.75
N GLN A 434 15.47 2.80 18.89
CA GLN A 434 16.79 3.34 18.57
C GLN A 434 16.75 4.86 18.36
N ALA A 435 17.94 5.50 18.46
CA ALA A 435 18.09 6.93 18.19
C ALA A 435 18.07 7.19 16.69
N ALA A 436 16.98 7.74 16.20
CA ALA A 436 16.77 8.02 14.77
C ALA A 436 17.33 9.38 14.37
N SER A 437 18.21 9.42 13.37
CA SER A 437 18.90 10.62 12.89
C SER A 437 18.78 10.80 11.37
N ILE A 438 18.96 12.03 10.90
CA ILE A 438 19.00 12.38 9.47
C ILE A 438 20.33 13.04 9.16
N THR A 439 21.03 12.56 8.12
CA THR A 439 22.29 13.16 7.65
C THR A 439 22.20 13.51 6.16
N VAL A 440 22.50 14.77 5.82
CA VAL A 440 22.57 15.30 4.45
C VAL A 440 24.01 15.46 4.05
N ASN A 441 24.54 14.54 3.24
CA ASN A 441 25.93 14.53 2.78
C ASN A 441 26.13 15.04 1.35
N SER A 442 25.08 15.14 0.55
CA SER A 442 25.12 15.74 -0.80
C SER A 442 24.17 16.93 -0.90
N ALA A 443 24.43 17.81 -1.86
CA ALA A 443 23.69 19.06 -2.00
C ALA A 443 22.27 18.85 -2.52
N ILE A 444 21.28 19.53 -1.93
CA ILE A 444 19.89 19.57 -2.38
C ILE A 444 19.65 20.92 -3.06
N LYS A 445 19.49 20.93 -4.41
CA LYS A 445 19.44 22.16 -5.21
C LYS A 445 18.20 22.24 -6.10
N PRO A 446 16.98 22.36 -5.54
CA PRO A 446 15.78 22.42 -6.36
C PRO A 446 15.64 23.76 -7.08
N LYS A 447 15.23 23.69 -8.35
CA LYS A 447 14.66 24.82 -9.09
C LYS A 447 13.15 24.63 -9.11
N VAL A 448 12.46 25.13 -8.10
CA VAL A 448 11.00 25.07 -8.00
C VAL A 448 10.35 25.74 -9.21
N GLU A 449 9.39 25.10 -9.86
CA GLU A 449 8.79 25.58 -11.11
C GLU A 449 7.90 26.81 -10.91
N GLY A 450 8.12 27.84 -11.73
CA GLY A 450 7.34 29.09 -11.70
C GLY A 450 7.48 29.86 -10.40
N ASP A 451 6.39 30.47 -9.96
CA ASP A 451 6.32 31.25 -8.70
C ASP A 451 5.83 30.36 -7.52
N ARG A 452 5.94 29.06 -7.64
CA ARG A 452 5.50 28.10 -6.62
C ARG A 452 6.41 28.12 -5.40
N GLU A 453 5.88 27.59 -4.32
CA GLU A 453 6.64 27.28 -3.12
C GLU A 453 6.69 25.76 -2.94
N ALA A 454 7.80 25.24 -2.45
CA ALA A 454 7.95 23.87 -2.01
C ALA A 454 8.61 23.85 -0.63
N THR A 455 8.26 22.88 0.19
CA THR A 455 8.79 22.75 1.55
C THR A 455 9.60 21.45 1.66
N LEU A 456 10.82 21.57 2.17
CA LEU A 456 11.61 20.46 2.67
C LEU A 456 11.55 20.46 4.19
N THR A 457 10.96 19.43 4.77
CA THR A 457 10.90 19.22 6.22
C THR A 457 11.74 18.00 6.58
N LEU A 458 12.67 18.17 7.51
CA LEU A 458 13.44 17.08 8.12
C LEU A 458 13.07 17.01 9.60
N GLU A 459 12.64 15.84 10.06
CA GLU A 459 12.21 15.58 11.44
C GLU A 459 12.93 14.37 11.99
N ALA A 460 13.61 14.49 13.13
CA ALA A 460 14.35 13.41 13.72
C ALA A 460 14.22 13.39 15.25
N GLN A 461 14.12 12.21 15.83
CA GLN A 461 14.17 12.04 17.29
C GLN A 461 15.54 12.42 17.86
N ARG A 462 16.61 12.27 17.06
CA ARG A 462 17.96 12.66 17.46
C ARG A 462 18.48 13.80 16.59
N ASN A 463 19.61 13.63 15.94
CA ASN A 463 20.29 14.69 15.24
C ASN A 463 19.82 14.84 13.78
N ILE A 464 19.79 16.08 13.33
CA ILE A 464 19.76 16.43 11.92
C ILE A 464 21.11 17.08 11.59
N THR A 465 21.88 16.45 10.71
CA THR A 465 23.21 16.95 10.32
C THR A 465 23.22 17.36 8.85
N ILE A 466 23.48 18.61 8.58
CA ILE A 466 23.54 19.18 7.23
C ILE A 466 25.02 19.39 6.88
N ASN A 467 25.63 18.42 6.19
CA ASN A 467 27.04 18.46 5.77
C ASN A 467 27.24 19.08 4.38
N ASN A 468 26.17 19.30 3.63
CA ASN A 468 26.23 19.93 2.31
C ASN A 468 25.09 20.91 2.09
N GLU A 469 25.22 21.79 1.11
CA GLU A 469 24.29 22.90 0.92
C GLU A 469 22.84 22.47 0.57
N ILE A 470 21.88 23.17 1.15
CA ILE A 470 20.48 23.15 0.72
C ILE A 470 20.20 24.50 0.08
N LYS A 471 20.04 24.52 -1.26
CA LYS A 471 20.05 25.79 -2.00
C LYS A 471 19.00 25.83 -3.09
N ALA A 472 17.99 26.67 -2.91
CA ALA A 472 17.05 26.97 -3.98
C ALA A 472 17.73 27.73 -5.13
N ASP A 473 17.38 27.39 -6.38
CA ASP A 473 17.84 28.13 -7.57
C ASP A 473 17.25 29.55 -7.58
N ALA A 474 18.07 30.56 -7.79
CA ALA A 474 17.66 31.96 -7.78
C ALA A 474 16.66 32.34 -8.89
N ASN A 475 16.56 31.53 -9.95
CA ASN A 475 15.62 31.69 -11.06
C ASN A 475 14.41 30.74 -10.94
N GLY A 476 14.18 30.15 -9.79
CA GLY A 476 13.03 29.31 -9.46
C GLY A 476 12.10 29.97 -8.46
N GLY A 477 11.06 29.24 -8.07
CA GLY A 477 10.18 29.58 -6.96
C GLY A 477 10.88 29.42 -5.60
N LYS A 478 10.14 29.54 -4.53
CA LYS A 478 10.68 29.54 -3.16
C LYS A 478 10.83 28.14 -2.59
N LEU A 479 11.85 27.95 -1.76
CA LEU A 479 12.03 26.75 -0.96
C LEU A 479 11.88 27.11 0.52
N ASN A 480 10.94 26.50 1.20
CA ASN A 480 10.88 26.54 2.65
C ASN A 480 11.68 25.36 3.22
N VAL A 481 12.46 25.58 4.26
CA VAL A 481 13.25 24.53 4.94
C VAL A 481 12.87 24.51 6.41
N LYS A 482 12.46 23.35 6.91
CA LYS A 482 12.12 23.09 8.31
C LYS A 482 12.98 21.96 8.85
N LEU A 483 13.68 22.20 9.96
CA LEU A 483 14.55 21.22 10.61
C LEU A 483 14.10 21.07 12.07
N ASN A 484 13.53 19.90 12.41
CA ASN A 484 12.97 19.61 13.73
C ASN A 484 13.70 18.39 14.32
N SER A 485 14.67 18.62 15.20
CA SER A 485 15.31 17.55 16.00
C SER A 485 14.62 17.38 17.35
N ASP A 486 14.92 16.29 18.07
CA ASP A 486 14.32 16.00 19.39
C ASP A 486 12.77 15.97 19.31
N THR A 487 12.24 15.25 18.32
CA THR A 487 10.79 15.19 18.09
C THR A 487 10.04 14.35 19.13
N ASP A 488 10.73 13.53 19.92
CA ASP A 488 10.19 12.80 21.06
C ASP A 488 10.23 13.62 22.37
N GLY A 489 10.91 14.76 22.37
CA GLY A 489 10.92 15.72 23.49
C GLY A 489 11.72 15.23 24.71
N ASP A 490 12.66 14.30 24.53
CA ASP A 490 13.49 13.78 25.63
C ASP A 490 14.69 14.69 25.97
N GLY A 491 14.88 15.76 25.23
CA GLY A 491 15.98 16.73 25.38
C GLY A 491 17.29 16.28 24.77
N VAL A 492 17.30 15.20 23.98
CA VAL A 492 18.49 14.63 23.34
C VAL A 492 18.35 14.67 21.83
N GLY A 493 18.93 15.67 21.20
CA GLY A 493 18.92 15.86 19.76
C GLY A 493 19.38 17.26 19.40
N ALA A 494 19.94 17.44 18.23
CA ALA A 494 20.40 18.73 17.77
C ALA A 494 20.29 18.88 16.26
N VAL A 495 20.05 20.09 15.78
CA VAL A 495 20.27 20.48 14.38
C VAL A 495 21.72 20.96 14.27
N ILE A 496 22.51 20.29 13.44
CA ILE A 496 23.93 20.58 13.20
C ILE A 496 24.08 21.04 11.75
N ILE A 497 24.43 22.31 11.53
CA ILE A 497 24.50 22.91 10.21
C ILE A 497 25.97 23.23 9.89
N ASN A 498 26.55 22.43 9.01
CA ASN A 498 27.95 22.54 8.55
C ASN A 498 28.06 23.14 7.14
N ALA A 499 26.93 23.50 6.50
CA ALA A 499 26.89 24.01 5.14
C ALA A 499 25.80 25.06 4.95
N ASP A 500 25.83 25.77 3.83
CA ASP A 500 24.90 26.87 3.52
C ASP A 500 23.45 26.37 3.31
N ILE A 501 22.49 27.11 3.85
CA ILE A 501 21.06 26.99 3.53
C ILE A 501 20.59 28.29 2.86
N SER A 502 20.02 28.19 1.65
CA SER A 502 19.51 29.33 0.89
C SER A 502 18.14 29.03 0.29
N THR A 503 17.14 29.79 0.67
CA THR A 503 15.72 29.52 0.43
C THR A 503 15.12 30.26 -0.77
N ASN A 504 15.87 31.18 -1.39
CA ASN A 504 15.39 32.06 -2.46
C ASN A 504 14.09 32.81 -2.08
N GLY A 505 14.05 33.39 -0.88
CA GLY A 505 12.88 34.14 -0.36
C GLY A 505 11.81 33.26 0.30
N GLY A 506 12.04 31.96 0.45
CA GLY A 506 11.26 31.10 1.33
C GLY A 506 11.72 31.18 2.78
N THR A 507 11.07 30.44 3.66
CA THR A 507 11.33 30.44 5.10
C THR A 507 12.39 29.40 5.49
N PHE A 508 13.16 29.70 6.53
CA PHE A 508 13.97 28.72 7.25
C PHE A 508 13.54 28.70 8.71
N THR A 509 13.16 27.53 9.20
CA THR A 509 12.78 27.33 10.59
C THR A 509 13.52 26.14 11.20
N SER A 510 13.84 26.26 12.48
CA SER A 510 14.32 25.16 13.32
C SER A 510 13.31 24.92 14.43
N GLY A 511 12.85 23.68 14.61
CA GLY A 511 11.81 23.31 15.57
C GLY A 511 12.22 23.51 17.04
N SER A 512 11.21 23.58 17.90
CA SER A 512 11.36 23.70 19.36
C SER A 512 11.64 22.31 19.96
N GLY A 513 12.65 22.21 20.79
CA GLY A 513 13.05 20.99 21.50
C GLY A 513 14.52 20.64 21.29
N GLY A 514 14.98 20.73 20.02
CA GLY A 514 16.37 20.46 19.70
C GLY A 514 17.28 21.67 19.87
N ASN A 515 18.53 21.39 20.25
CA ASN A 515 19.57 22.40 20.27
C ASN A 515 20.10 22.61 18.85
N VAL A 516 20.09 23.86 18.38
CA VAL A 516 20.72 24.21 17.09
C VAL A 516 22.21 24.47 17.32
N LYS A 517 23.05 23.66 16.69
CA LYS A 517 24.49 23.82 16.71
C LYS A 517 24.99 24.20 15.32
N PHE A 518 25.77 25.27 15.25
CA PHE A 518 26.41 25.72 14.01
C PHE A 518 27.92 25.49 14.13
N ASP A 519 28.53 24.96 13.09
CA ASP A 519 29.99 24.88 13.01
C ASP A 519 30.54 26.28 12.67
N ALA A 520 31.03 26.97 13.67
CA ALA A 520 31.58 28.31 13.52
C ALA A 520 32.86 28.39 12.68
N THR A 521 33.42 27.25 12.30
CA THR A 521 34.62 27.20 11.44
C THR A 521 34.28 27.27 9.95
N GLN A 522 33.02 26.96 9.60
CA GLN A 522 32.54 27.04 8.22
C GLN A 522 32.27 28.50 7.83
N LYS A 523 32.76 28.90 6.65
CA LYS A 523 32.55 30.22 6.09
C LYS A 523 32.00 30.14 4.69
N ASP A 524 31.08 31.05 4.35
CA ASP A 524 30.61 31.19 2.98
C ASP A 524 31.73 31.75 2.06
N THR A 525 31.47 31.79 0.75
CA THR A 525 32.41 32.37 -0.24
C THR A 525 32.73 33.84 -0.03
N LYS A 526 31.95 34.54 0.83
CA LYS A 526 32.15 35.96 1.20
C LYS A 526 32.86 36.10 2.55
N GLY A 527 33.21 35.02 3.22
CA GLY A 527 33.91 34.99 4.49
C GLY A 527 33.01 35.15 5.73
N ASN A 528 31.68 35.17 5.56
CA ASN A 528 30.74 35.13 6.70
C ASN A 528 30.64 33.72 7.24
N THR A 529 30.43 33.57 8.54
CA THR A 529 30.11 32.28 9.12
C THR A 529 28.74 31.80 8.61
N ILE A 530 28.57 30.51 8.39
CA ILE A 530 27.29 29.91 7.97
C ILE A 530 26.21 30.20 9.00
N TYR A 531 26.59 30.26 10.28
CA TYR A 531 25.72 30.64 11.37
C TYR A 531 25.06 32.03 11.14
N GLU A 532 25.86 33.06 10.84
CA GLU A 532 25.38 34.43 10.60
C GLU A 532 24.42 34.49 9.41
N LYS A 533 24.73 33.73 8.34
CA LYS A 533 23.88 33.68 7.14
C LYS A 533 22.54 33.02 7.41
N ALA A 534 22.51 31.91 8.10
CA ALA A 534 21.28 31.20 8.49
C ALA A 534 20.42 32.10 9.41
N MET A 535 21.04 32.75 10.37
CA MET A 535 20.35 33.70 11.30
C MET A 535 19.85 34.96 10.60
N SER A 536 20.60 35.48 9.63
CA SER A 536 20.16 36.68 8.89
C SER A 536 18.95 36.39 8.00
N GLN A 537 18.82 35.17 7.47
CA GLN A 537 17.66 34.75 6.68
C GLN A 537 16.41 34.61 7.55
N GLN A 538 16.56 34.07 8.76
CA GLN A 538 15.47 33.96 9.73
C GLN A 538 14.94 35.32 10.20
N THR A 539 15.77 36.38 10.18
CA THR A 539 15.39 37.72 10.55
C THR A 539 14.77 38.52 9.40
N VAL A 540 15.00 38.17 8.17
CA VAL A 540 14.43 38.85 6.98
C VAL A 540 12.98 38.41 6.73
N ASP A 541 12.59 37.21 7.14
CA ASP A 541 11.23 36.68 6.95
C ASP A 541 10.25 37.03 8.08
N LYS A 542 10.61 37.98 8.98
CA LYS A 542 9.73 38.63 9.95
C LYS A 542 9.31 39.99 9.48
#